data_20bda6304535175c646c7019abfee106
#
_entry.id   20bda6304535175c646c7019abfee106
#
_cell.length_a   1.000
_cell.length_b   1.000
_cell.length_c   1.000
_cell.angle_alpha   90.00
_cell.angle_beta   90.00
_cell.angle_gamma   90.00
#
_symmetry.space_group_name_H-M   'P 1'
#
loop_
_entity.id
_entity.type
_entity.pdbx_description
1 polymer ?
#
loop_
_entity_poly.entity_id
_entity_poly.type
_entity_poly.pdbx_seq_one_letter_code
_entity_poly.pdbx_strand_id
1 'polypeptide(L)'
;MTDYVLGVDIGSGSVKLTLLSREGKIAATAGCEYPTYYPHVGWCEQDPEDWCRAFKTAFGDILKTAGVGAERIKALSFDAATHTAVLLGEQKQILRRAILWTDQRSKEEVQELKDTCLDTIMDQAVNAPTTVWTLPQLMWLRRHEPEIWGQIRYILFAKDYLRFRMTGTMETDTIDAEGSMFYDTRRERWSEELCAVGGIRKEWLPRLCRPTDVAGTMTGERAAEFGLAEGTVVLVGTTDTVMELFAAGNVEPGHATVKLATAGRICIVTDHALDSKFIFNYRHVVPGLWYPGTATASCAASYRWYRDTIGREPFSELNVPAEKIAPGSDGLMFHPYLNGELTPYNDPDLKGSYTGISSSHTTAHFTRATLEGVAMSLKDCLNTLNGLGVEMKRVRIIGGGAKGMLWRQIVADILGLELQKVKVDDSSFGTAMLTAVGIGWFDSFAHAAETCVEIDSVSRPDPATHELYEKLFLKYKAVHDALAPIYRG
;
A
#
# COMPACT_ATOMS: atom_id res chain seq x y z
N MET A 1 -1.82 -18.99 -30.91
CA MET A 1 -2.60 -18.83 -29.66
C MET A 1 -1.74 -18.03 -28.69
N THR A 2 -2.28 -17.02 -28.06
CA THR A 2 -1.56 -16.10 -27.16
C THR A 2 -1.24 -16.76 -25.82
N ASP A 3 -0.04 -16.56 -25.29
CA ASP A 3 0.38 -16.96 -23.97
C ASP A 3 0.23 -15.80 -23.00
N TYR A 4 0.07 -16.11 -21.71
CA TYR A 4 -0.22 -15.14 -20.66
C TYR A 4 0.66 -15.35 -19.42
N VAL A 5 0.81 -14.29 -18.65
CA VAL A 5 1.28 -14.33 -17.26
C VAL A 5 0.18 -13.85 -16.34
N LEU A 6 0.21 -14.30 -15.08
CA LEU A 6 -0.78 -13.98 -14.06
C LEU A 6 -0.12 -13.19 -12.93
N GLY A 7 -0.65 -12.03 -12.61
CA GLY A 7 -0.39 -11.30 -11.38
C GLY A 7 -1.46 -11.57 -10.35
N VAL A 8 -1.06 -11.81 -9.11
CA VAL A 8 -1.95 -12.16 -7.98
C VAL A 8 -1.71 -11.18 -6.84
N ASP A 9 -2.70 -10.37 -6.50
CA ASP A 9 -2.72 -9.48 -5.34
C ASP A 9 -3.53 -10.11 -4.21
N ILE A 10 -2.88 -10.34 -3.05
CA ILE A 10 -3.53 -10.74 -1.80
C ILE A 10 -3.72 -9.47 -0.97
N GLY A 11 -4.79 -8.73 -1.26
CA GLY A 11 -5.09 -7.44 -0.64
C GLY A 11 -5.68 -7.57 0.77
N SER A 12 -6.10 -6.45 1.36
CA SER A 12 -6.66 -6.44 2.72
C SER A 12 -8.07 -7.07 2.83
N GLY A 13 -8.74 -7.39 1.72
CA GLY A 13 -10.11 -7.94 1.78
C GLY A 13 -10.50 -8.81 0.59
N SER A 14 -9.63 -8.97 -0.38
CA SER A 14 -9.87 -9.80 -1.57
C SER A 14 -8.57 -10.21 -2.23
N VAL A 15 -8.58 -11.37 -2.88
CA VAL A 15 -7.60 -11.70 -3.92
C VAL A 15 -8.05 -11.05 -5.22
N LYS A 16 -7.11 -10.43 -5.95
CA LYS A 16 -7.32 -9.93 -7.31
C LYS A 16 -6.31 -10.53 -8.26
N LEU A 17 -6.75 -10.78 -9.47
CA LEU A 17 -5.97 -11.41 -10.52
C LEU A 17 -5.98 -10.54 -11.76
N THR A 18 -4.83 -10.41 -12.41
CA THR A 18 -4.69 -9.80 -13.73
C THR A 18 -3.98 -10.76 -14.67
N LEU A 19 -4.62 -11.08 -15.79
CA LEU A 19 -4.06 -11.86 -16.89
C LEU A 19 -3.49 -10.93 -17.95
N LEU A 20 -2.18 -10.98 -18.15
CA LEU A 20 -1.45 -10.11 -19.06
C LEU A 20 -0.88 -10.90 -20.23
N SER A 21 -1.10 -10.42 -21.46
CA SER A 21 -0.51 -11.00 -22.65
C SER A 21 0.94 -10.58 -22.84
N ARG A 22 1.66 -11.27 -23.74
CA ARG A 22 3.06 -10.94 -24.07
C ARG A 22 3.22 -9.54 -24.66
N GLU A 23 2.16 -9.00 -25.27
CA GLU A 23 2.13 -7.65 -25.86
C GLU A 23 1.80 -6.57 -24.81
N GLY A 24 1.75 -6.92 -23.49
CA GLY A 24 1.47 -5.98 -22.42
C GLY A 24 -0.01 -5.56 -22.31
N LYS A 25 -0.94 -6.35 -22.87
CA LYS A 25 -2.38 -6.06 -22.82
C LYS A 25 -3.07 -6.94 -21.79
N ILE A 26 -3.93 -6.33 -20.95
CA ILE A 26 -4.78 -7.05 -20.01
C ILE A 26 -5.85 -7.82 -20.80
N ALA A 27 -5.86 -9.14 -20.67
CA ALA A 27 -6.84 -10.01 -21.29
C ALA A 27 -8.09 -10.16 -20.41
N ALA A 28 -7.91 -10.25 -19.10
CA ALA A 28 -8.99 -10.32 -18.12
C ALA A 28 -8.50 -9.94 -16.73
N THR A 29 -9.44 -9.59 -15.86
CA THR A 29 -9.25 -9.46 -14.42
C THR A 29 -10.35 -10.23 -13.69
N ALA A 30 -10.05 -10.71 -12.49
CA ALA A 30 -11.03 -11.31 -11.60
C ALA A 30 -10.67 -11.04 -10.15
N GLY A 31 -11.61 -11.23 -9.23
CA GLY A 31 -11.36 -11.11 -7.81
C GLY A 31 -12.34 -11.92 -6.98
N CYS A 32 -11.94 -12.25 -5.76
CA CYS A 32 -12.79 -12.93 -4.80
C CYS A 32 -12.51 -12.37 -3.39
N GLU A 33 -13.55 -11.94 -2.72
CA GLU A 33 -13.49 -11.44 -1.34
C GLU A 33 -13.29 -12.58 -0.35
N TYR A 34 -12.71 -12.25 0.81
CA TYR A 34 -12.57 -13.13 1.96
C TYR A 34 -12.76 -12.38 3.27
N PRO A 35 -13.14 -13.09 4.36
CA PRO A 35 -13.45 -12.46 5.62
C PRO A 35 -12.20 -11.89 6.31
N THR A 36 -12.39 -10.78 6.99
CA THR A 36 -11.48 -10.26 8.02
C THR A 36 -12.15 -10.42 9.38
N TYR A 37 -11.41 -10.90 10.36
CA TYR A 37 -11.90 -11.21 11.69
C TYR A 37 -11.44 -10.15 12.69
N TYR A 38 -12.35 -9.72 13.55
CA TYR A 38 -12.11 -8.70 14.57
C TYR A 38 -12.43 -9.28 15.97
N PRO A 39 -11.55 -10.16 16.53
CA PRO A 39 -11.83 -10.85 17.80
C PRO A 39 -12.03 -9.91 18.98
N HIS A 40 -11.32 -8.77 18.98
CA HIS A 40 -11.40 -7.73 20.00
C HIS A 40 -11.31 -6.34 19.34
N VAL A 41 -11.63 -5.28 20.08
CA VAL A 41 -11.48 -3.91 19.62
C VAL A 41 -10.02 -3.64 19.28
N GLY A 42 -9.76 -3.17 18.07
CA GLY A 42 -8.42 -2.89 17.55
C GLY A 42 -7.64 -4.11 17.04
N TRP A 43 -8.21 -5.33 17.14
CA TRP A 43 -7.61 -6.54 16.57
C TRP A 43 -8.12 -6.76 15.14
N CYS A 44 -7.23 -7.22 14.28
CA CYS A 44 -7.55 -7.46 12.88
C CYS A 44 -6.76 -8.67 12.38
N GLU A 45 -7.48 -9.75 12.00
CA GLU A 45 -6.89 -11.04 11.64
C GLU A 45 -7.50 -11.62 10.37
N GLN A 46 -6.73 -12.44 9.64
CA GLN A 46 -7.20 -13.23 8.51
C GLN A 46 -6.71 -14.67 8.59
N ASP A 47 -7.51 -15.59 8.02
CA ASP A 47 -7.13 -16.98 7.87
C ASP A 47 -6.40 -17.19 6.54
N PRO A 48 -5.12 -17.63 6.53
CA PRO A 48 -4.39 -17.87 5.29
C PRO A 48 -5.03 -18.89 4.34
N GLU A 49 -5.87 -19.81 4.84
CA GLU A 49 -6.62 -20.73 3.99
C GLU A 49 -7.76 -20.04 3.21
N ASP A 50 -8.28 -18.90 3.72
CA ASP A 50 -9.25 -18.09 2.98
C ASP A 50 -8.61 -17.49 1.73
N TRP A 51 -7.35 -17.10 1.77
CA TRP A 51 -6.61 -16.62 0.60
C TRP A 51 -6.47 -17.70 -0.48
N CYS A 52 -6.16 -18.94 -0.07
CA CYS A 52 -6.08 -20.07 -0.98
C CYS A 52 -7.43 -20.37 -1.64
N ARG A 53 -8.53 -20.33 -0.87
CA ARG A 53 -9.88 -20.54 -1.40
C ARG A 53 -10.29 -19.45 -2.38
N ALA A 54 -10.03 -18.18 -2.02
CA ALA A 54 -10.33 -17.02 -2.86
C ALA A 54 -9.53 -17.04 -4.17
N PHE A 55 -8.23 -17.41 -4.10
CA PHE A 55 -7.42 -17.59 -5.31
C PHE A 55 -8.05 -18.61 -6.26
N LYS A 56 -8.40 -19.80 -5.76
CA LYS A 56 -9.01 -20.87 -6.61
C LYS A 56 -10.29 -20.39 -7.28
N THR A 57 -11.14 -19.65 -6.58
CA THR A 57 -12.37 -19.07 -7.11
C THR A 57 -12.08 -18.05 -8.20
N ALA A 58 -11.25 -17.04 -7.88
CA ALA A 58 -10.89 -15.98 -8.82
C ALA A 58 -10.16 -16.53 -10.06
N PHE A 59 -9.33 -17.58 -9.87
CA PHE A 59 -8.61 -18.22 -10.96
C PHE A 59 -9.57 -18.95 -11.93
N GLY A 60 -10.55 -19.67 -11.41
CA GLY A 60 -11.59 -20.27 -12.24
C GLY A 60 -12.39 -19.22 -13.04
N ASP A 61 -12.67 -18.08 -12.43
CA ASP A 61 -13.44 -17.01 -13.06
C ASP A 61 -12.63 -16.25 -14.12
N ILE A 62 -11.33 -16.00 -13.89
CA ILE A 62 -10.49 -15.32 -14.89
C ILE A 62 -10.29 -16.17 -16.15
N LEU A 63 -10.13 -17.49 -16.02
CA LEU A 63 -10.04 -18.40 -17.16
C LEU A 63 -11.32 -18.39 -18.00
N LYS A 64 -12.49 -18.43 -17.36
CA LYS A 64 -13.78 -18.33 -18.04
C LYS A 64 -13.94 -16.99 -18.75
N THR A 65 -13.61 -15.88 -18.07
CA THR A 65 -13.72 -14.52 -18.61
C THR A 65 -12.82 -14.32 -19.83
N ALA A 66 -11.59 -14.84 -19.76
CA ALA A 66 -10.63 -14.76 -20.86
C ALA A 66 -10.91 -15.79 -21.99
N GLY A 67 -11.67 -16.84 -21.70
CA GLY A 67 -11.91 -17.94 -22.65
C GLY A 67 -10.66 -18.75 -22.96
N VAL A 68 -9.75 -18.92 -21.97
CA VAL A 68 -8.46 -19.63 -22.14
C VAL A 68 -8.30 -20.77 -21.15
N GLY A 69 -7.52 -21.77 -21.52
CA GLY A 69 -7.12 -22.84 -20.61
C GLY A 69 -5.91 -22.48 -19.76
N ALA A 70 -5.75 -23.17 -18.63
CA ALA A 70 -4.66 -22.97 -17.70
C ALA A 70 -3.26 -23.19 -18.33
N GLU A 71 -3.15 -24.03 -19.36
CA GLU A 71 -1.92 -24.32 -20.11
C GLU A 71 -1.36 -23.10 -20.86
N ARG A 72 -2.18 -22.05 -21.03
CA ARG A 72 -1.78 -20.78 -21.64
C ARG A 72 -1.07 -19.85 -20.65
N ILE A 73 -1.14 -20.12 -19.36
CA ILE A 73 -0.48 -19.34 -18.32
C ILE A 73 0.92 -19.89 -18.11
N LYS A 74 1.93 -19.11 -18.49
CA LYS A 74 3.34 -19.56 -18.47
C LYS A 74 3.99 -19.30 -17.13
N ALA A 75 3.60 -18.25 -16.44
CA ALA A 75 4.10 -17.91 -15.12
C ALA A 75 3.10 -17.12 -14.30
N LEU A 76 3.30 -17.13 -12.99
CA LEU A 76 2.59 -16.26 -12.06
C LEU A 76 3.53 -15.73 -10.98
N SER A 77 3.14 -14.62 -10.40
CA SER A 77 3.77 -14.03 -9.24
C SER A 77 2.70 -13.45 -8.30
N PHE A 78 3.13 -13.05 -7.11
CA PHE A 78 2.26 -12.59 -6.04
C PHE A 78 2.72 -11.25 -5.50
N ASP A 79 1.77 -10.45 -5.11
CA ASP A 79 1.97 -9.39 -4.12
C ASP A 79 0.97 -9.55 -2.98
N ALA A 80 1.26 -8.92 -1.86
CA ALA A 80 0.36 -8.89 -0.73
C ALA A 80 0.55 -7.62 0.10
N ALA A 81 -0.44 -7.35 0.96
CA ALA A 81 -0.29 -6.38 2.03
C ALA A 81 0.91 -6.74 2.92
N THR A 82 1.86 -5.82 3.01
CA THR A 82 3.11 -5.96 3.77
C THR A 82 2.82 -6.27 5.26
N HIS A 83 3.81 -6.71 6.00
CA HIS A 83 3.82 -6.89 7.46
C HIS A 83 2.98 -8.07 7.99
N THR A 84 2.33 -8.84 7.15
CA THR A 84 1.38 -9.89 7.56
C THR A 84 2.10 -11.24 7.68
N ALA A 85 2.52 -11.61 8.90
CA ALA A 85 3.21 -12.87 9.15
C ALA A 85 2.24 -14.06 9.27
N VAL A 86 2.60 -15.17 8.63
CA VAL A 86 1.97 -16.49 8.78
C VAL A 86 2.91 -17.40 9.54
N LEU A 87 2.46 -17.90 10.69
CA LEU A 87 3.25 -18.71 11.61
C LEU A 87 2.94 -20.19 11.40
N LEU A 88 3.97 -20.98 11.10
CA LEU A 88 3.83 -22.40 10.84
C LEU A 88 4.58 -23.25 11.89
N GLY A 89 3.97 -24.37 12.23
CA GLY A 89 4.54 -25.39 13.10
C GLY A 89 5.46 -26.37 12.34
N GLU A 90 5.90 -27.42 13.06
CA GLU A 90 6.84 -28.42 12.53
C GLU A 90 6.30 -29.20 11.32
N GLN A 91 5.00 -29.48 11.30
CA GLN A 91 4.32 -30.14 10.18
C GLN A 91 3.85 -29.14 9.10
N LYS A 92 4.32 -27.87 9.18
CA LYS A 92 3.96 -26.79 8.29
C LYS A 92 2.46 -26.39 8.36
N GLN A 93 1.78 -26.77 9.44
CA GLN A 93 0.41 -26.36 9.73
C GLN A 93 0.39 -24.89 10.22
N ILE A 94 -0.66 -24.17 9.88
CA ILE A 94 -0.92 -22.84 10.41
C ILE A 94 -1.18 -22.95 11.92
N LEU A 95 -0.49 -22.13 12.71
CA LEU A 95 -0.64 -22.11 14.17
C LEU A 95 -1.77 -21.21 14.65
N ARG A 96 -2.02 -20.14 13.90
CA ARG A 96 -3.09 -19.18 14.19
C ARG A 96 -3.40 -18.34 12.95
N ARG A 97 -4.49 -17.56 13.00
CA ARG A 97 -4.76 -16.52 12.00
C ARG A 97 -3.64 -15.50 11.96
N ALA A 98 -3.35 -14.97 10.78
CA ALA A 98 -2.36 -13.92 10.57
C ALA A 98 -2.86 -12.59 11.14
N ILE A 99 -1.99 -11.87 11.85
CA ILE A 99 -2.24 -10.51 12.34
C ILE A 99 -1.96 -9.55 11.18
N LEU A 100 -2.93 -8.66 10.87
CA LEU A 100 -2.79 -7.71 9.77
C LEU A 100 -2.07 -6.43 10.21
N TRP A 101 -1.58 -5.67 9.23
CA TRP A 101 -0.92 -4.38 9.43
C TRP A 101 -1.81 -3.31 10.10
N THR A 102 -3.13 -3.43 10.01
CA THR A 102 -4.09 -2.51 10.66
C THR A 102 -4.33 -2.82 12.14
N ASP A 103 -3.80 -3.92 12.64
CA ASP A 103 -3.95 -4.36 14.04
C ASP A 103 -3.27 -3.40 15.01
N GLN A 104 -3.89 -3.16 16.16
CA GLN A 104 -3.43 -2.19 17.15
C GLN A 104 -3.03 -2.83 18.49
N ARG A 105 -2.96 -4.18 18.56
CA ARG A 105 -2.71 -4.86 19.84
C ARG A 105 -1.31 -4.65 20.42
N SER A 106 -0.29 -4.38 19.57
CA SER A 106 1.13 -4.31 19.94
C SER A 106 1.63 -2.91 20.34
N LYS A 107 0.76 -2.04 20.88
CA LYS A 107 1.12 -0.66 21.25
C LYS A 107 2.18 -0.59 22.34
N GLU A 108 2.12 -1.50 23.32
CA GLU A 108 3.10 -1.56 24.42
C GLU A 108 4.47 -1.97 23.92
N GLU A 109 4.54 -2.93 23.00
CA GLU A 109 5.77 -3.39 22.36
C GLU A 109 6.39 -2.30 21.48
N VAL A 110 5.56 -1.51 20.80
CA VAL A 110 6.04 -0.33 20.05
C VAL A 110 6.69 0.68 20.99
N GLN A 111 6.08 0.97 22.15
CA GLN A 111 6.68 1.89 23.12
C GLN A 111 8.00 1.34 23.68
N GLU A 112 8.05 0.06 24.01
CA GLU A 112 9.29 -0.60 24.45
C GLU A 112 10.40 -0.51 23.40
N LEU A 113 10.09 -0.76 22.12
CA LEU A 113 11.05 -0.63 21.02
C LEU A 113 11.58 0.81 20.89
N LYS A 114 10.72 1.82 21.08
CA LYS A 114 11.13 3.23 21.07
C LYS A 114 12.05 3.58 22.25
N ASP A 115 11.79 3.01 23.43
CA ASP A 115 12.54 3.31 24.63
C ASP A 115 13.87 2.59 24.72
N THR A 116 14.00 1.40 24.09
CA THR A 116 15.15 0.51 24.31
C THR A 116 16.08 0.33 23.10
N CYS A 117 15.58 0.44 21.87
CA CYS A 117 16.37 0.11 20.68
C CYS A 117 16.05 0.96 19.44
N LEU A 118 15.50 2.17 19.62
CA LEU A 118 15.13 3.06 18.51
C LEU A 118 16.30 3.33 17.55
N ASP A 119 17.49 3.63 18.09
CA ASP A 119 18.67 3.94 17.27
C ASP A 119 19.07 2.74 16.39
N THR A 120 19.08 1.53 16.95
CA THR A 120 19.33 0.30 16.19
C THR A 120 18.29 0.06 15.10
N ILE A 121 17.02 0.29 15.40
CA ILE A 121 15.93 0.17 14.44
C ILE A 121 16.10 1.20 13.31
N MET A 122 16.36 2.45 13.64
CA MET A 122 16.56 3.50 12.65
C MET A 122 17.81 3.28 11.79
N ASP A 123 18.89 2.72 12.35
CA ASP A 123 20.07 2.34 11.57
C ASP A 123 19.81 1.18 10.61
N GLN A 124 19.19 0.10 11.08
CA GLN A 124 19.09 -1.15 10.34
C GLN A 124 17.79 -1.25 9.52
N ALA A 125 16.64 -0.95 10.11
CA ALA A 125 15.34 -1.04 9.45
C ALA A 125 14.90 0.27 8.77
N VAL A 126 15.62 1.37 8.98
CA VAL A 126 15.43 2.71 8.38
C VAL A 126 14.03 3.30 8.54
N ASN A 127 13.24 2.78 9.46
CA ASN A 127 11.85 3.15 9.71
C ASN A 127 11.58 3.19 11.23
N ALA A 128 10.76 4.14 11.68
CA ALA A 128 10.35 4.22 13.07
C ALA A 128 9.33 3.11 13.43
N PRO A 129 9.39 2.51 14.64
CA PRO A 129 8.46 1.46 15.04
C PRO A 129 7.04 2.01 15.26
N THR A 130 6.07 1.28 14.71
CA THR A 130 4.63 1.47 14.87
C THR A 130 3.95 0.09 14.93
N THR A 131 2.65 0.05 15.22
CA THR A 131 1.89 -1.21 15.31
C THR A 131 1.74 -1.96 13.99
N VAL A 132 2.05 -1.33 12.85
CA VAL A 132 1.94 -1.96 11.53
C VAL A 132 3.00 -3.02 11.28
N TRP A 133 4.16 -2.94 11.96
CA TRP A 133 5.32 -3.79 11.72
C TRP A 133 5.18 -5.17 12.36
N THR A 134 5.80 -6.17 11.73
CA THR A 134 5.77 -7.55 12.21
C THR A 134 6.50 -7.73 13.54
N LEU A 135 7.64 -7.05 13.76
CA LEU A 135 8.43 -7.20 14.98
C LEU A 135 7.61 -6.96 16.26
N PRO A 136 6.94 -5.81 16.47
CA PRO A 136 6.12 -5.60 17.67
C PRO A 136 4.95 -6.58 17.77
N GLN A 137 4.35 -7.02 16.65
CA GLN A 137 3.31 -8.04 16.66
C GLN A 137 3.82 -9.39 17.16
N LEU A 138 5.02 -9.80 16.77
CA LEU A 138 5.66 -11.04 17.26
C LEU A 138 6.11 -10.92 18.72
N MET A 139 6.56 -9.74 19.18
CA MET A 139 6.87 -9.49 20.58
C MET A 139 5.61 -9.63 21.45
N TRP A 140 4.47 -9.08 20.98
CA TRP A 140 3.18 -9.25 21.63
C TRP A 140 2.80 -10.74 21.73
N LEU A 141 2.92 -11.48 20.61
CA LEU A 141 2.60 -12.91 20.56
C LEU A 141 3.44 -13.71 21.58
N ARG A 142 4.75 -13.43 21.66
CA ARG A 142 5.65 -14.10 22.62
C ARG A 142 5.18 -13.95 24.06
N ARG A 143 4.58 -12.80 24.42
CA ARG A 143 4.11 -12.51 25.77
C ARG A 143 2.73 -13.08 26.06
N HIS A 144 1.82 -12.97 25.12
CA HIS A 144 0.41 -13.25 25.35
C HIS A 144 -0.04 -14.62 24.84
N GLU A 145 0.70 -15.23 23.91
CA GLU A 145 0.41 -16.55 23.36
C GLU A 145 1.65 -17.46 23.40
N PRO A 146 2.26 -17.72 24.60
CA PRO A 146 3.52 -18.45 24.72
C PRO A 146 3.44 -19.90 24.23
N GLU A 147 2.27 -20.51 24.26
CA GLU A 147 2.05 -21.87 23.75
C GLU A 147 2.17 -21.91 22.23
N ILE A 148 1.62 -20.92 21.52
CA ILE A 148 1.76 -20.78 20.06
C ILE A 148 3.21 -20.44 19.72
N TRP A 149 3.80 -19.48 20.47
CA TRP A 149 5.20 -19.10 20.29
C TRP A 149 6.16 -20.28 20.35
N GLY A 150 5.98 -21.20 21.29
CA GLY A 150 6.82 -22.40 21.46
C GLY A 150 6.73 -23.40 20.31
N GLN A 151 5.65 -23.33 19.51
CA GLN A 151 5.42 -24.24 18.39
C GLN A 151 5.94 -23.68 17.06
N ILE A 152 6.32 -22.40 16.99
CA ILE A 152 6.79 -21.77 15.74
C ILE A 152 8.05 -22.49 15.26
N ARG A 153 8.04 -22.84 13.97
CA ARG A 153 9.21 -23.41 13.24
C ARG A 153 9.52 -22.63 11.98
N TYR A 154 8.50 -21.98 11.39
CA TYR A 154 8.67 -21.16 10.19
C TYR A 154 7.80 -19.91 10.27
N ILE A 155 8.32 -18.79 9.79
CA ILE A 155 7.62 -17.51 9.62
C ILE A 155 7.65 -17.21 8.12
N LEU A 156 6.49 -17.12 7.51
CA LEU A 156 6.30 -16.66 6.12
C LEU A 156 5.47 -15.38 6.14
N PHE A 157 5.45 -14.66 5.02
CA PHE A 157 4.52 -13.55 4.84
C PHE A 157 3.33 -13.99 3.97
N ALA A 158 2.30 -13.14 3.87
CA ALA A 158 1.03 -13.53 3.24
C ALA A 158 1.20 -14.11 1.84
N LYS A 159 1.94 -13.42 0.95
CA LYS A 159 2.23 -13.93 -0.40
C LYS A 159 3.07 -15.21 -0.39
N ASP A 160 4.01 -15.30 0.55
CA ASP A 160 4.92 -16.44 0.65
C ASP A 160 4.17 -17.69 1.05
N TYR A 161 3.14 -17.56 1.90
CA TYR A 161 2.31 -18.68 2.30
C TYR A 161 1.54 -19.26 1.10
N LEU A 162 0.86 -18.43 0.31
CA LEU A 162 0.15 -18.92 -0.88
C LEU A 162 1.12 -19.54 -1.91
N ARG A 163 2.28 -18.91 -2.13
CA ARG A 163 3.33 -19.45 -2.98
C ARG A 163 3.86 -20.79 -2.44
N PHE A 164 4.14 -20.87 -1.13
CA PHE A 164 4.56 -22.12 -0.48
C PHE A 164 3.56 -23.25 -0.70
N ARG A 165 2.25 -22.98 -0.59
CA ARG A 165 1.21 -23.96 -0.88
C ARG A 165 1.30 -24.47 -2.33
N MET A 166 1.72 -23.65 -3.27
CA MET A 166 1.88 -23.98 -4.69
C MET A 166 3.20 -24.68 -5.03
N THR A 167 4.31 -24.25 -4.42
CA THR A 167 5.65 -24.71 -4.79
C THR A 167 6.29 -25.66 -3.76
N GLY A 168 5.93 -25.50 -2.49
CA GLY A 168 6.57 -26.20 -1.35
C GLY A 168 7.88 -25.54 -0.88
N THR A 169 8.27 -24.44 -1.48
CA THR A 169 9.50 -23.71 -1.16
C THR A 169 9.23 -22.54 -0.21
N MET A 170 10.20 -22.22 0.65
CA MET A 170 10.08 -21.19 1.69
C MET A 170 11.10 -20.09 1.47
N GLU A 171 10.74 -19.12 0.66
CA GLU A 171 11.48 -17.90 0.39
C GLU A 171 10.62 -16.68 0.73
N THR A 172 11.28 -15.53 0.85
CA THR A 172 10.64 -14.21 0.78
C THR A 172 11.52 -13.26 -0.05
N ASP A 173 10.95 -12.16 -0.50
CA ASP A 173 11.77 -11.14 -1.16
C ASP A 173 12.30 -10.12 -0.15
N THR A 174 13.35 -9.41 -0.57
CA THR A 174 14.04 -8.43 0.28
C THR A 174 13.15 -7.23 0.62
N ILE A 175 12.18 -6.88 -0.23
CA ILE A 175 11.29 -5.72 -0.01
C ILE A 175 10.24 -6.05 1.06
N ASP A 176 9.62 -7.24 1.02
CA ASP A 176 8.69 -7.66 2.06
C ASP A 176 9.42 -7.94 3.39
N ALA A 177 10.67 -8.42 3.33
CA ALA A 177 11.51 -8.58 4.51
C ALA A 177 11.74 -7.25 5.26
N GLU A 178 11.84 -6.11 4.55
CA GLU A 178 11.90 -4.76 5.17
C GLU A 178 10.67 -4.49 6.03
N GLY A 179 9.50 -4.92 5.58
CA GLY A 179 8.24 -4.81 6.33
C GLY A 179 8.21 -5.60 7.63
N SER A 180 9.14 -6.47 7.86
CA SER A 180 9.23 -7.23 9.10
C SER A 180 9.78 -6.43 10.29
N MET A 181 10.60 -5.41 10.05
CA MET A 181 11.38 -4.63 11.02
C MET A 181 12.48 -5.46 11.75
N PHE A 182 12.75 -6.68 11.34
CA PHE A 182 13.92 -7.46 11.78
C PHE A 182 14.86 -7.82 10.63
N TYR A 183 14.82 -7.01 9.57
CA TYR A 183 15.71 -7.05 8.42
C TYR A 183 16.65 -5.84 8.43
N ASP A 184 17.96 -6.08 8.22
CA ASP A 184 18.95 -5.03 8.05
C ASP A 184 18.95 -4.58 6.58
N THR A 185 18.21 -3.51 6.29
CA THR A 185 18.01 -2.98 4.96
C THR A 185 19.31 -2.46 4.33
N ARG A 186 20.26 -1.99 5.15
CA ARG A 186 21.56 -1.51 4.65
C ARG A 186 22.48 -2.66 4.24
N ARG A 187 22.43 -3.79 4.96
CA ARG A 187 23.28 -4.98 4.71
C ARG A 187 22.57 -6.09 3.96
N GLU A 188 21.30 -5.88 3.61
CA GLU A 188 20.43 -6.80 2.85
C GLU A 188 20.40 -8.22 3.44
N ARG A 189 20.18 -8.33 4.75
CA ARG A 189 20.13 -9.59 5.50
C ARG A 189 19.22 -9.51 6.71
N TRP A 190 18.79 -10.65 7.22
CA TRP A 190 18.14 -10.72 8.51
C TRP A 190 19.05 -10.16 9.60
N SER A 191 18.55 -9.26 10.43
CA SER A 191 19.27 -8.65 11.53
C SER A 191 19.34 -9.60 12.72
N GLU A 192 20.53 -10.00 13.13
CA GLU A 192 20.71 -10.83 14.32
C GLU A 192 20.28 -10.06 15.59
N GLU A 193 20.55 -8.77 15.66
CA GLU A 193 20.24 -7.92 16.79
C GLU A 193 18.72 -7.70 16.93
N LEU A 194 18.03 -7.31 15.86
CA LEU A 194 16.57 -7.11 15.89
C LEU A 194 15.80 -8.42 16.04
N CYS A 195 16.30 -9.52 15.47
CA CYS A 195 15.77 -10.86 15.75
C CYS A 195 15.90 -11.22 17.23
N ALA A 196 17.05 -10.92 17.86
CA ALA A 196 17.24 -11.18 19.29
C ALA A 196 16.29 -10.37 20.17
N VAL A 197 16.03 -9.08 19.84
CA VAL A 197 15.04 -8.25 20.52
C VAL A 197 13.66 -8.91 20.48
N GLY A 198 13.21 -9.37 19.30
CA GLY A 198 11.96 -10.09 19.13
C GLY A 198 11.95 -11.50 19.73
N GLY A 199 13.11 -12.09 20.05
CA GLY A 199 13.24 -13.52 20.40
C GLY A 199 13.04 -14.45 19.21
N ILE A 200 13.21 -13.93 18.00
CA ILE A 200 13.03 -14.64 16.73
C ILE A 200 14.26 -15.48 16.44
N ARG A 201 14.07 -16.74 16.11
CA ARG A 201 15.18 -17.62 15.73
C ARG A 201 15.41 -17.53 14.23
N LYS A 202 16.68 -17.44 13.83
CA LYS A 202 17.06 -17.30 12.41
C LYS A 202 16.60 -18.50 11.56
N GLU A 203 16.53 -19.68 12.15
CA GLU A 203 16.07 -20.91 11.51
C GLU A 203 14.57 -20.89 11.16
N TRP A 204 13.80 -19.96 11.74
CA TRP A 204 12.39 -19.78 11.42
C TRP A 204 12.18 -18.96 10.15
N LEU A 205 13.21 -18.19 9.73
CA LEU A 205 13.09 -17.19 8.68
C LEU A 205 13.32 -17.80 7.30
N PRO A 206 12.55 -17.35 6.29
CA PRO A 206 12.70 -17.82 4.94
C PRO A 206 14.02 -17.33 4.29
N ARG A 207 14.43 -18.00 3.23
CA ARG A 207 15.54 -17.56 2.39
C ARG A 207 15.16 -16.25 1.67
N LEU A 208 16.10 -15.30 1.66
CA LEU A 208 15.94 -14.03 0.96
C LEU A 208 16.23 -14.19 -0.54
N CYS A 209 15.37 -13.61 -1.37
CA CYS A 209 15.43 -13.65 -2.82
C CYS A 209 15.12 -12.28 -3.43
N ARG A 210 15.26 -12.15 -4.74
CA ARG A 210 14.73 -11.01 -5.49
C ARG A 210 13.28 -11.28 -5.87
N PRO A 211 12.43 -10.23 -6.02
CA PRO A 211 11.04 -10.40 -6.45
C PRO A 211 10.86 -11.20 -7.75
N THR A 212 11.81 -11.08 -8.69
CA THR A 212 11.80 -11.75 -10.01
C THR A 212 12.42 -13.13 -10.03
N ASP A 213 13.00 -13.60 -8.92
CA ASP A 213 13.60 -14.94 -8.87
C ASP A 213 12.52 -16.01 -8.99
N VAL A 214 12.87 -17.12 -9.64
CA VAL A 214 12.00 -18.28 -9.75
C VAL A 214 12.01 -19.03 -8.41
N ALA A 215 10.86 -19.12 -7.76
CA ALA A 215 10.69 -19.90 -6.53
C ALA A 215 10.48 -21.39 -6.82
N GLY A 216 9.91 -21.71 -7.97
CA GLY A 216 9.67 -23.08 -8.40
C GLY A 216 8.76 -23.18 -9.60
N THR A 217 8.28 -24.40 -9.86
CA THR A 217 7.27 -24.67 -10.89
C THR A 217 6.11 -25.47 -10.28
N MET A 218 4.93 -25.34 -10.84
CA MET A 218 3.78 -26.12 -10.44
C MET A 218 4.04 -27.60 -10.76
N THR A 219 3.86 -28.47 -9.76
CA THR A 219 3.99 -29.92 -9.89
C THR A 219 2.63 -30.61 -9.84
N GLY A 220 2.50 -31.80 -10.43
CA GLY A 220 1.26 -32.48 -10.72
C GLY A 220 0.12 -32.36 -9.69
N GLU A 221 0.35 -32.78 -8.43
CA GLU A 221 -0.69 -32.73 -7.39
C GLU A 221 -1.10 -31.29 -7.04
N ARG A 222 -0.13 -30.39 -6.90
CA ARG A 222 -0.39 -28.98 -6.57
C ARG A 222 -1.00 -28.22 -7.73
N ALA A 223 -0.57 -28.53 -8.95
CA ALA A 223 -1.18 -27.98 -10.16
C ALA A 223 -2.68 -28.35 -10.21
N ALA A 224 -3.02 -29.60 -9.94
CA ALA A 224 -4.41 -30.05 -9.87
C ALA A 224 -5.18 -29.36 -8.72
N GLU A 225 -4.57 -29.20 -7.54
CA GLU A 225 -5.21 -28.51 -6.40
C GLU A 225 -5.58 -27.06 -6.71
N PHE A 226 -4.71 -26.32 -7.39
CA PHE A 226 -4.91 -24.88 -7.68
C PHE A 226 -5.50 -24.61 -9.07
N GLY A 227 -5.71 -25.65 -9.88
CA GLY A 227 -6.27 -25.53 -11.23
C GLY A 227 -5.28 -24.99 -12.28
N LEU A 228 -4.00 -24.89 -11.94
CA LEU A 228 -2.91 -24.44 -12.83
C LEU A 228 -2.38 -25.62 -13.67
N ALA A 229 -1.69 -25.31 -14.76
CA ALA A 229 -1.00 -26.33 -15.53
C ALA A 229 0.32 -26.76 -14.87
N GLU A 230 0.68 -28.04 -14.98
CA GLU A 230 2.00 -28.51 -14.57
C GLU A 230 3.09 -27.81 -15.38
N GLY A 231 4.19 -27.44 -14.71
CA GLY A 231 5.29 -26.69 -15.30
C GLY A 231 5.10 -25.17 -15.34
N THR A 232 3.92 -24.63 -14.93
CA THR A 232 3.74 -23.17 -14.78
C THR A 232 4.78 -22.62 -13.81
N VAL A 233 5.56 -21.62 -14.24
CA VAL A 233 6.64 -21.01 -13.44
C VAL A 233 6.02 -20.12 -12.35
N VAL A 234 6.58 -20.19 -11.14
CA VAL A 234 6.15 -19.39 -9.99
C VAL A 234 7.31 -18.53 -9.52
N LEU A 235 7.13 -17.20 -9.53
CA LEU A 235 8.13 -16.26 -9.06
C LEU A 235 7.92 -15.94 -7.57
N VAL A 236 8.95 -15.34 -6.96
CA VAL A 236 8.93 -14.96 -5.53
C VAL A 236 7.87 -13.90 -5.24
N GLY A 237 7.80 -12.86 -6.05
CA GLY A 237 6.85 -11.75 -5.84
C GLY A 237 7.32 -10.74 -4.82
N THR A 238 6.46 -9.78 -4.45
CA THR A 238 6.81 -8.69 -3.53
C THR A 238 5.56 -8.09 -2.85
N THR A 239 5.62 -6.83 -2.42
CA THR A 239 4.54 -6.15 -1.68
C THR A 239 3.61 -5.37 -2.61
N ASP A 240 2.35 -5.18 -2.19
CA ASP A 240 1.30 -4.49 -2.93
C ASP A 240 1.69 -3.03 -3.31
N THR A 241 2.23 -2.29 -2.36
CA THR A 241 2.52 -0.86 -2.55
C THR A 241 3.55 -0.63 -3.66
N VAL A 242 4.65 -1.42 -3.71
CA VAL A 242 5.64 -1.27 -4.80
C VAL A 242 5.07 -1.73 -6.14
N MET A 243 4.15 -2.68 -6.14
CA MET A 243 3.45 -3.12 -7.35
C MET A 243 2.46 -2.07 -7.86
N GLU A 244 1.78 -1.31 -6.99
CA GLU A 244 0.98 -0.14 -7.40
C GLU A 244 1.85 0.95 -8.04
N LEU A 245 3.04 1.22 -7.49
CA LEU A 245 3.98 2.18 -8.09
C LEU A 245 4.44 1.70 -9.48
N PHE A 246 4.74 0.41 -9.60
CA PHE A 246 5.14 -0.19 -10.87
C PHE A 246 3.98 -0.20 -11.88
N ALA A 247 2.76 -0.52 -11.46
CA ALA A 247 1.55 -0.42 -12.28
C ALA A 247 1.29 1.01 -12.78
N ALA A 248 1.70 2.03 -12.00
CA ALA A 248 1.66 3.42 -12.41
C ALA A 248 2.86 3.83 -13.32
N GLY A 249 3.79 2.93 -13.59
CA GLY A 249 4.96 3.16 -14.43
C GLY A 249 6.07 3.97 -13.74
N ASN A 250 6.11 4.01 -12.41
CA ASN A 250 7.13 4.73 -11.68
C ASN A 250 8.36 3.84 -11.49
N VAL A 251 9.37 4.00 -12.33
CA VAL A 251 10.56 3.14 -12.43
C VAL A 251 11.87 3.92 -12.48
N GLU A 252 11.84 5.24 -12.31
CA GLU A 252 13.02 6.11 -12.39
C GLU A 252 13.02 7.14 -11.26
N PRO A 253 14.18 7.63 -10.80
CA PRO A 253 14.27 8.70 -9.82
C PRO A 253 13.51 9.96 -10.25
N GLY A 254 12.70 10.50 -9.31
CA GLY A 254 11.82 11.63 -9.56
C GLY A 254 10.42 11.24 -10.06
N HIS A 255 10.16 9.97 -10.38
CA HIS A 255 8.79 9.51 -10.60
C HIS A 255 8.08 9.38 -9.25
N ALA A 256 6.85 9.89 -9.18
CA ALA A 256 6.10 9.93 -7.94
C ALA A 256 4.64 9.48 -8.12
N THR A 257 4.03 9.03 -7.03
CA THR A 257 2.58 8.80 -6.95
C THR A 257 1.96 9.67 -5.88
N VAL A 258 0.77 10.20 -6.18
CA VAL A 258 -0.19 10.71 -5.21
C VAL A 258 -1.35 9.71 -5.15
N LYS A 259 -1.53 9.03 -4.02
CA LYS A 259 -2.57 8.00 -3.84
C LYS A 259 -3.74 8.57 -3.05
N LEU A 260 -4.94 8.55 -3.64
CA LEU A 260 -6.22 8.92 -3.02
C LEU A 260 -7.00 7.65 -2.65
N ALA A 261 -6.56 6.93 -1.62
CA ALA A 261 -7.21 5.74 -1.07
C ALA A 261 -7.80 6.03 0.32
N THR A 262 -8.13 5.03 1.12
CA THR A 262 -8.62 5.20 2.51
C THR A 262 -7.71 6.14 3.28
N ALA A 263 -6.41 5.87 3.32
CA ALA A 263 -5.34 6.81 3.67
C ALA A 263 -4.77 7.44 2.39
N GLY A 264 -4.21 8.64 2.48
CA GLY A 264 -3.49 9.29 1.39
C GLY A 264 -2.00 9.00 1.48
N ARG A 265 -1.33 8.89 0.33
CA ARG A 265 0.13 8.72 0.27
C ARG A 265 0.74 9.55 -0.84
N ILE A 266 1.96 10.04 -0.58
CA ILE A 266 2.85 10.54 -1.64
C ILE A 266 4.13 9.73 -1.55
N CYS A 267 4.44 8.95 -2.58
CA CYS A 267 5.68 8.21 -2.71
C CYS A 267 6.47 8.75 -3.89
N ILE A 268 7.79 8.77 -3.75
CA ILE A 268 8.71 9.19 -4.81
C ILE A 268 9.81 8.16 -4.99
N VAL A 269 10.17 7.85 -6.22
CA VAL A 269 11.31 6.99 -6.52
C VAL A 269 12.61 7.79 -6.35
N THR A 270 13.54 7.24 -5.57
CA THR A 270 14.86 7.83 -5.30
C THR A 270 15.96 6.79 -5.45
N ASP A 271 17.22 7.20 -5.46
CA ASP A 271 18.40 6.32 -5.45
C ASP A 271 18.93 6.01 -4.04
N HIS A 272 18.31 6.59 -3.00
CA HIS A 272 18.64 6.37 -1.59
C HIS A 272 17.43 6.53 -0.69
N ALA A 273 17.50 5.97 0.53
CA ALA A 273 16.52 6.21 1.59
C ALA A 273 16.61 7.66 2.10
N LEU A 274 15.48 8.25 2.49
CA LEU A 274 15.44 9.59 3.08
C LEU A 274 15.54 9.50 4.60
N ASP A 275 16.45 10.28 5.20
CA ASP A 275 16.65 10.29 6.64
C ASP A 275 15.64 11.22 7.33
N SER A 276 14.53 10.66 7.77
CA SER A 276 13.48 11.36 8.50
C SER A 276 12.54 10.38 9.21
N LYS A 277 12.20 10.66 10.47
CA LYS A 277 11.21 9.89 11.24
C LYS A 277 9.76 10.01 10.73
N PHE A 278 9.51 10.90 9.78
CA PHE A 278 8.20 11.12 9.17
C PHE A 278 8.05 10.44 7.81
N ILE A 279 9.10 9.76 7.34
CA ILE A 279 9.15 9.10 6.05
C ILE A 279 9.13 7.58 6.25
N PHE A 280 8.35 6.89 5.45
CA PHE A 280 8.44 5.44 5.29
C PHE A 280 9.40 5.15 4.15
N ASN A 281 10.47 4.40 4.41
CA ASN A 281 11.46 4.01 3.42
C ASN A 281 11.32 2.53 3.07
N TYR A 282 11.27 2.23 1.77
CA TYR A 282 11.31 0.87 1.25
C TYR A 282 12.15 0.82 -0.02
N ARG A 283 12.77 -0.32 -0.28
CA ARG A 283 13.39 -0.61 -1.56
C ARG A 283 12.34 -0.69 -2.67
N HIS A 284 12.73 -0.21 -3.85
CA HIS A 284 11.91 -0.34 -5.04
C HIS A 284 12.15 -1.68 -5.75
N VAL A 285 11.18 -2.15 -6.55
CA VAL A 285 11.33 -3.37 -7.35
C VAL A 285 12.45 -3.25 -8.40
N VAL A 286 12.73 -2.05 -8.89
CA VAL A 286 13.89 -1.76 -9.73
C VAL A 286 15.14 -1.77 -8.84
N PRO A 287 16.14 -2.63 -9.13
CA PRO A 287 17.34 -2.73 -8.31
C PRO A 287 18.08 -1.40 -8.12
N GLY A 288 18.51 -1.14 -6.90
CA GLY A 288 19.24 0.08 -6.55
C GLY A 288 18.37 1.31 -6.24
N LEU A 289 17.05 1.22 -6.49
CA LEU A 289 16.12 2.30 -6.20
C LEU A 289 15.34 2.07 -4.89
N TRP A 290 14.75 3.16 -4.41
CA TRP A 290 13.92 3.25 -3.22
C TRP A 290 12.60 3.93 -3.56
N TYR A 291 11.58 3.80 -2.68
CA TYR A 291 10.35 4.58 -2.75
C TYR A 291 9.96 5.15 -1.39
N PRO A 292 10.73 6.12 -0.88
CA PRO A 292 10.33 6.84 0.32
C PRO A 292 8.97 7.50 0.12
N GLY A 293 8.22 7.62 1.20
CA GLY A 293 6.89 8.21 1.13
C GLY A 293 6.39 8.76 2.44
N THR A 294 5.39 9.63 2.30
CA THR A 294 4.60 10.23 3.37
C THR A 294 3.19 9.67 3.34
N ALA A 295 2.45 9.82 4.44
CA ALA A 295 1.06 9.38 4.51
C ALA A 295 0.21 10.31 5.36
N THR A 296 -1.09 10.44 5.00
CA THR A 296 -2.13 11.00 5.85
C THR A 296 -2.95 9.87 6.48
N ALA A 297 -3.48 10.07 7.67
CA ALA A 297 -4.30 9.06 8.34
C ALA A 297 -5.68 8.87 7.68
N SER A 298 -6.22 9.90 7.02
CA SER A 298 -7.57 9.89 6.48
C SER A 298 -7.68 10.71 5.19
N CYS A 299 -7.82 10.04 4.05
CA CYS A 299 -7.98 10.66 2.73
C CYS A 299 -9.39 10.38 2.15
N ALA A 300 -9.55 9.37 1.31
CA ALA A 300 -10.87 8.99 0.81
C ALA A 300 -11.79 8.50 1.94
N ALA A 301 -11.23 8.05 3.07
CA ALA A 301 -12.02 7.77 4.27
C ALA A 301 -12.76 9.01 4.79
N SER A 302 -12.13 10.20 4.77
CA SER A 302 -12.78 11.46 5.16
C SER A 302 -13.94 11.81 4.25
N TYR A 303 -13.78 11.65 2.93
CA TYR A 303 -14.87 11.92 1.99
C TYR A 303 -15.98 10.87 2.09
N ARG A 304 -15.65 9.60 2.37
CA ARG A 304 -16.66 8.57 2.64
C ARG A 304 -17.42 8.88 3.93
N TRP A 305 -16.70 9.20 5.02
CA TRP A 305 -17.32 9.63 6.27
C TRP A 305 -18.26 10.82 6.07
N TYR A 306 -17.82 11.86 5.33
CA TYR A 306 -18.65 13.01 4.99
C TYR A 306 -19.91 12.58 4.24
N ARG A 307 -19.79 11.75 3.21
CA ARG A 307 -20.93 11.21 2.46
C ARG A 307 -21.92 10.50 3.37
N ASP A 308 -21.44 9.63 4.25
CA ASP A 308 -22.29 8.74 5.05
C ASP A 308 -22.95 9.47 6.24
N THR A 309 -22.36 10.56 6.72
CA THR A 309 -22.82 11.26 7.93
C THR A 309 -23.49 12.62 7.64
N ILE A 310 -22.96 13.40 6.72
CA ILE A 310 -23.38 14.78 6.46
C ILE A 310 -24.07 14.91 5.10
N GLY A 311 -23.39 14.52 4.03
CA GLY A 311 -23.86 14.68 2.65
C GLY A 311 -25.07 13.80 2.32
N ARG A 312 -25.03 12.54 2.76
CA ARG A 312 -26.09 11.51 2.63
C ARG A 312 -26.61 11.27 1.21
N GLU A 313 -25.78 11.58 0.22
CA GLU A 313 -26.04 11.38 -1.20
C GLU A 313 -24.87 10.65 -1.86
N PRO A 314 -25.07 9.96 -2.99
CA PRO A 314 -23.99 9.38 -3.76
C PRO A 314 -22.89 10.40 -4.13
N PHE A 315 -21.65 9.97 -4.28
CA PHE A 315 -20.55 10.87 -4.65
C PHE A 315 -20.81 11.66 -5.94
N SER A 316 -21.49 11.08 -6.94
CA SER A 316 -21.90 11.77 -8.17
C SER A 316 -22.79 12.97 -7.90
N GLU A 317 -23.77 12.81 -7.00
CA GLU A 317 -24.71 13.86 -6.63
C GLU A 317 -24.06 14.96 -5.77
N LEU A 318 -23.08 14.60 -4.95
CA LEU A 318 -22.33 15.56 -4.14
C LEU A 318 -21.36 16.39 -4.97
N ASN A 319 -20.69 15.77 -5.97
CA ASN A 319 -19.63 16.42 -6.76
C ASN A 319 -20.19 17.50 -7.70
N VAL A 320 -21.30 17.25 -8.38
CA VAL A 320 -21.85 18.17 -9.40
C VAL A 320 -22.14 19.57 -8.85
N PRO A 321 -22.84 19.76 -7.71
CA PRO A 321 -22.99 21.10 -7.14
C PRO A 321 -21.68 21.66 -6.57
N ALA A 322 -20.76 20.81 -6.05
CA ALA A 322 -19.48 21.25 -5.51
C ALA A 322 -18.53 21.81 -6.58
N GLU A 323 -18.63 21.37 -7.84
CA GLU A 323 -17.89 21.95 -8.98
C GLU A 323 -18.17 23.43 -9.19
N LYS A 324 -19.39 23.89 -8.84
CA LYS A 324 -19.82 25.27 -9.01
C LYS A 324 -19.38 26.20 -7.88
N ILE A 325 -18.90 25.65 -6.78
CA ILE A 325 -18.37 26.44 -5.67
C ILE A 325 -16.96 26.91 -6.01
N ALA A 326 -16.67 28.16 -5.73
CA ALA A 326 -15.35 28.74 -5.96
C ALA A 326 -14.25 28.04 -5.12
N PRO A 327 -13.00 27.98 -5.59
CA PRO A 327 -11.87 27.53 -4.80
C PRO A 327 -11.76 28.23 -3.45
N GLY A 328 -11.58 27.45 -2.38
CA GLY A 328 -11.57 27.94 -1.00
C GLY A 328 -12.93 27.94 -0.32
N SER A 329 -13.98 27.38 -0.97
CA SER A 329 -15.30 27.08 -0.38
C SER A 329 -15.90 28.26 0.41
N ASP A 330 -15.75 29.49 -0.10
CA ASP A 330 -16.15 30.76 0.53
C ASP A 330 -15.66 30.90 1.99
N GLY A 331 -14.47 30.39 2.27
CA GLY A 331 -13.82 30.44 3.58
C GLY A 331 -14.13 29.28 4.51
N LEU A 332 -14.96 28.33 4.10
CA LEU A 332 -15.17 27.08 4.83
C LEU A 332 -13.97 26.17 4.65
N MET A 333 -13.37 25.72 5.75
CA MET A 333 -12.17 24.91 5.76
C MET A 333 -12.40 23.61 6.54
N PHE A 334 -11.82 22.50 6.06
CA PHE A 334 -11.88 21.19 6.70
C PHE A 334 -10.49 20.65 7.03
N HIS A 335 -10.30 20.15 8.26
CA HIS A 335 -9.13 19.37 8.65
C HIS A 335 -9.53 17.89 8.76
N PRO A 336 -8.91 16.97 7.98
CA PRO A 336 -9.35 15.58 7.86
C PRO A 336 -8.86 14.66 8.97
N TYR A 337 -8.51 15.16 10.15
CA TYR A 337 -7.85 14.42 11.23
C TYR A 337 -8.81 13.51 12.03
N LEU A 338 -9.70 12.79 11.35
CA LEU A 338 -10.75 11.96 11.97
C LEU A 338 -10.19 10.90 12.92
N ASN A 339 -8.99 10.40 12.65
CA ASN A 339 -8.29 9.37 13.42
C ASN A 339 -6.86 9.80 13.78
N GLY A 340 -6.68 11.06 14.15
CA GLY A 340 -5.35 11.65 14.24
C GLY A 340 -4.76 11.97 12.88
N GLU A 341 -3.47 12.32 12.82
CA GLU A 341 -2.77 12.57 11.57
C GLU A 341 -1.33 12.04 11.61
N LEU A 342 -0.85 11.57 10.46
CA LEU A 342 0.50 11.03 10.31
C LEU A 342 1.49 12.14 9.93
N THR A 343 1.94 12.19 8.70
CA THR A 343 2.93 13.18 8.25
C THR A 343 2.34 14.58 8.16
N PRO A 344 2.99 15.61 8.71
CA PRO A 344 4.25 15.61 9.44
C PRO A 344 4.09 15.55 10.97
N TYR A 345 2.93 15.27 11.50
CA TYR A 345 2.60 15.45 12.92
C TYR A 345 2.84 14.21 13.76
N ASN A 346 2.53 13.01 13.24
CA ASN A 346 2.49 11.74 13.97
C ASN A 346 1.71 11.86 15.29
N ASP A 347 0.54 12.52 15.23
CA ASP A 347 -0.26 12.90 16.38
C ASP A 347 -1.62 12.19 16.34
N PRO A 348 -1.85 11.19 17.20
CA PRO A 348 -3.11 10.44 17.26
C PRO A 348 -4.24 11.23 17.93
N ASP A 349 -3.94 12.32 18.64
CA ASP A 349 -4.92 13.09 19.42
C ASP A 349 -5.61 14.16 18.56
N LEU A 350 -5.07 14.53 17.41
CA LEU A 350 -5.70 15.45 16.47
C LEU A 350 -7.09 14.97 16.07
N LYS A 351 -8.02 15.92 15.90
CA LYS A 351 -9.42 15.66 15.52
C LYS A 351 -9.81 16.44 14.27
N GLY A 352 -10.73 15.85 13.49
CA GLY A 352 -11.32 16.54 12.34
C GLY A 352 -12.13 17.75 12.76
N SER A 353 -12.07 18.82 11.95
CA SER A 353 -12.82 20.04 12.21
C SER A 353 -13.28 20.75 10.94
N TYR A 354 -14.45 21.38 10.98
CA TYR A 354 -14.86 22.40 10.04
C TYR A 354 -14.76 23.77 10.70
N THR A 355 -14.10 24.71 10.06
CA THR A 355 -13.92 26.10 10.56
C THR A 355 -14.38 27.11 9.52
N GLY A 356 -14.82 28.28 9.96
CA GLY A 356 -15.30 29.33 9.06
C GLY A 356 -16.74 29.15 8.56
N ILE A 357 -17.57 28.37 9.25
CA ILE A 357 -18.98 28.15 8.87
C ILE A 357 -19.76 29.45 8.91
N SER A 358 -20.55 29.74 7.86
CA SER A 358 -21.50 30.82 7.80
C SER A 358 -22.89 30.33 7.35
N SER A 359 -23.91 31.17 7.53
CA SER A 359 -25.30 30.84 7.14
C SER A 359 -25.51 30.72 5.62
N SER A 360 -24.56 31.16 4.80
CA SER A 360 -24.62 31.04 3.34
C SER A 360 -24.11 29.68 2.84
N HIS A 361 -23.42 28.93 3.67
CA HIS A 361 -22.83 27.64 3.25
C HIS A 361 -23.89 26.57 3.07
N THR A 362 -23.77 25.81 1.99
CA THR A 362 -24.67 24.71 1.61
C THR A 362 -23.86 23.38 1.62
N THR A 363 -24.55 22.26 1.44
CA THR A 363 -23.89 20.92 1.27
C THR A 363 -22.79 20.95 0.20
N ALA A 364 -22.98 21.75 -0.87
CA ALA A 364 -21.96 21.90 -1.93
C ALA A 364 -20.65 22.49 -1.40
N HIS A 365 -20.72 23.49 -0.52
CA HIS A 365 -19.54 24.09 0.12
C HIS A 365 -18.84 23.08 1.04
N PHE A 366 -19.60 22.34 1.84
CA PHE A 366 -19.06 21.31 2.72
C PHE A 366 -18.40 20.19 1.92
N THR A 367 -19.01 19.77 0.80
CA THR A 367 -18.41 18.78 -0.12
C THR A 367 -17.06 19.27 -0.63
N ARG A 368 -17.03 20.50 -1.19
CA ARG A 368 -15.80 21.06 -1.73
C ARG A 368 -14.74 21.25 -0.65
N ALA A 369 -15.10 21.81 0.50
CA ALA A 369 -14.19 21.99 1.65
C ALA A 369 -13.59 20.66 2.14
N THR A 370 -14.37 19.57 2.10
CA THR A 370 -13.87 18.23 2.43
C THR A 370 -12.78 17.77 1.44
N LEU A 371 -13.01 17.93 0.14
CA LEU A 371 -12.05 17.57 -0.90
C LEU A 371 -10.77 18.43 -0.82
N GLU A 372 -10.95 19.74 -0.60
CA GLU A 372 -9.85 20.70 -0.43
C GLU A 372 -9.04 20.42 0.85
N GLY A 373 -9.71 20.14 1.97
CA GLY A 373 -9.05 19.86 3.25
C GLY A 373 -8.16 18.62 3.19
N VAL A 374 -8.61 17.55 2.53
CA VAL A 374 -7.78 16.35 2.29
C VAL A 374 -6.60 16.69 1.39
N ALA A 375 -6.79 17.49 0.34
CA ALA A 375 -5.70 17.90 -0.53
C ALA A 375 -4.69 18.81 0.18
N MET A 376 -5.12 19.64 1.14
CA MET A 376 -4.23 20.43 2.01
C MET A 376 -3.39 19.54 2.94
N SER A 377 -3.96 18.46 3.47
CA SER A 377 -3.19 17.47 4.24
C SER A 377 -2.13 16.76 3.37
N LEU A 378 -2.45 16.43 2.11
CA LEU A 378 -1.47 15.93 1.14
C LEU A 378 -0.38 16.98 0.81
N LYS A 379 -0.71 18.29 0.85
CA LYS A 379 0.29 19.34 0.69
C LYS A 379 1.29 19.38 1.85
N ASP A 380 0.87 19.13 3.07
CA ASP A 380 1.79 18.93 4.22
C ASP A 380 2.74 17.75 3.96
N CYS A 381 2.22 16.65 3.42
CA CYS A 381 3.01 15.50 2.99
C CYS A 381 4.04 15.87 1.91
N LEU A 382 3.61 16.60 0.88
CA LEU A 382 4.49 17.08 -0.21
C LEU A 382 5.58 18.01 0.33
N ASN A 383 5.22 18.96 1.19
CA ASN A 383 6.17 19.91 1.76
C ASN A 383 7.24 19.21 2.62
N THR A 384 6.88 18.11 3.30
CA THR A 384 7.84 17.28 4.04
C THR A 384 8.86 16.65 3.09
N LEU A 385 8.44 16.11 1.96
CA LEU A 385 9.33 15.56 0.95
C LEU A 385 10.20 16.64 0.31
N ASN A 386 9.62 17.77 -0.08
CA ASN A 386 10.37 18.90 -0.66
C ASN A 386 11.44 19.42 0.31
N GLY A 387 11.14 19.46 1.61
CA GLY A 387 12.09 19.84 2.67
C GLY A 387 13.30 18.91 2.79
N LEU A 388 13.21 17.69 2.26
CA LEU A 388 14.31 16.72 2.17
C LEU A 388 15.07 16.78 0.84
N GLY A 389 14.76 17.77 -0.01
CA GLY A 389 15.50 18.05 -1.23
C GLY A 389 15.19 17.12 -2.41
N VAL A 390 14.07 16.39 -2.37
CA VAL A 390 13.65 15.55 -3.50
C VAL A 390 12.89 16.36 -4.54
N GLU A 391 13.09 16.06 -5.81
CA GLU A 391 12.44 16.70 -6.94
C GLU A 391 11.52 15.72 -7.66
N MET A 392 10.24 16.10 -7.83
CA MET A 392 9.26 15.32 -8.56
C MET A 392 9.23 15.71 -10.04
N LYS A 393 9.64 14.80 -10.92
CA LYS A 393 9.70 15.02 -12.38
C LYS A 393 8.43 14.57 -13.11
N ARG A 394 7.78 13.53 -12.59
CA ARG A 394 6.56 12.95 -13.15
C ARG A 394 5.68 12.44 -12.02
N VAL A 395 4.43 12.91 -11.96
CA VAL A 395 3.52 12.53 -10.87
C VAL A 395 2.31 11.80 -11.43
N ARG A 396 2.11 10.57 -10.96
CA ARG A 396 0.91 9.77 -11.21
C ARG A 396 -0.08 9.95 -10.07
N ILE A 397 -1.37 10.01 -10.39
CA ILE A 397 -2.43 9.98 -9.38
C ILE A 397 -3.20 8.66 -9.48
N ILE A 398 -3.32 7.97 -8.35
CA ILE A 398 -3.88 6.61 -8.26
C ILE A 398 -4.90 6.49 -7.13
N GLY A 399 -5.59 5.36 -7.07
CA GLY A 399 -6.55 5.03 -6.03
C GLY A 399 -7.98 5.45 -6.36
N GLY A 400 -8.93 5.01 -5.51
CA GLY A 400 -10.36 5.18 -5.74
C GLY A 400 -10.82 6.64 -5.85
N GLY A 401 -10.21 7.55 -5.07
CA GLY A 401 -10.50 8.98 -5.12
C GLY A 401 -10.06 9.65 -6.43
N ALA A 402 -9.03 9.11 -7.09
CA ALA A 402 -8.55 9.60 -8.36
C ALA A 402 -9.53 9.39 -9.53
N LYS A 403 -10.61 8.62 -9.36
CA LYS A 403 -11.68 8.47 -10.34
C LYS A 403 -12.49 9.77 -10.51
N GLY A 404 -12.61 10.59 -9.45
CA GLY A 404 -13.33 11.86 -9.47
C GLY A 404 -12.53 12.98 -10.15
N MET A 405 -13.03 13.53 -11.26
CA MET A 405 -12.35 14.58 -12.02
C MET A 405 -12.18 15.87 -11.20
N LEU A 406 -13.24 16.30 -10.49
CA LEU A 406 -13.18 17.45 -9.60
C LEU A 406 -12.06 17.32 -8.55
N TRP A 407 -11.98 16.15 -7.89
CA TRP A 407 -10.98 15.97 -6.84
C TRP A 407 -9.56 15.96 -7.37
N ARG A 408 -9.33 15.31 -8.54
CA ARG A 408 -8.01 15.35 -9.19
C ARG A 408 -7.57 16.78 -9.52
N GLN A 409 -8.50 17.61 -10.02
CA GLN A 409 -8.20 19.02 -10.34
C GLN A 409 -7.88 19.80 -9.06
N ILE A 410 -8.67 19.64 -7.99
CA ILE A 410 -8.40 20.27 -6.68
C ILE A 410 -7.02 19.87 -6.16
N VAL A 411 -6.66 18.59 -6.25
CA VAL A 411 -5.34 18.10 -5.82
C VAL A 411 -4.22 18.68 -6.70
N ALA A 412 -4.41 18.75 -8.03
CA ALA A 412 -3.43 19.37 -8.93
C ALA A 412 -3.21 20.85 -8.60
N ASP A 413 -4.29 21.60 -8.37
CA ASP A 413 -4.24 23.02 -8.05
C ASP A 413 -3.58 23.29 -6.68
N ILE A 414 -3.92 22.48 -5.67
CA ILE A 414 -3.36 22.65 -4.31
C ILE A 414 -1.89 22.24 -4.26
N LEU A 415 -1.51 21.14 -4.91
CA LEU A 415 -0.12 20.68 -4.91
C LEU A 415 0.77 21.47 -5.89
N GLY A 416 0.18 22.14 -6.88
CA GLY A 416 0.93 22.81 -7.95
C GLY A 416 1.62 21.85 -8.91
N LEU A 417 1.08 20.64 -9.09
CA LEU A 417 1.69 19.56 -9.85
C LEU A 417 0.78 19.10 -11.01
N GLU A 418 1.37 18.85 -12.18
CA GLU A 418 0.70 18.09 -13.22
C GLU A 418 0.51 16.64 -12.74
N LEU A 419 -0.74 16.18 -12.72
CA LEU A 419 -1.11 14.84 -12.27
C LEU A 419 -1.62 14.01 -13.44
N GLN A 420 -0.97 12.89 -13.69
CA GLN A 420 -1.31 11.96 -14.77
C GLN A 420 -2.01 10.73 -14.18
N LYS A 421 -3.29 10.54 -14.52
CA LYS A 421 -4.03 9.34 -14.14
C LYS A 421 -3.74 8.22 -15.14
N VAL A 422 -3.34 7.06 -14.64
CA VAL A 422 -3.19 5.85 -15.45
C VAL A 422 -4.54 5.15 -15.62
N LYS A 423 -4.69 4.36 -16.68
CA LYS A 423 -5.92 3.56 -16.91
C LYS A 423 -6.09 2.50 -15.83
N VAL A 424 -5.00 1.84 -15.44
CA VAL A 424 -4.98 0.76 -14.45
C VAL A 424 -3.89 1.04 -13.44
N ASP A 425 -4.25 1.06 -12.15
CA ASP A 425 -3.37 1.31 -11.01
C ASP A 425 -3.45 0.17 -9.96
N ASP A 426 -3.96 -0.99 -10.36
CA ASP A 426 -4.11 -2.15 -9.49
C ASP A 426 -2.79 -2.90 -9.33
N SER A 427 -2.46 -3.33 -8.08
CA SER A 427 -1.22 -4.05 -7.77
C SER A 427 -1.11 -5.36 -8.54
N SER A 428 -2.21 -6.09 -8.76
CA SER A 428 -2.19 -7.33 -9.55
C SER A 428 -1.72 -7.11 -10.99
N PHE A 429 -1.97 -5.92 -11.58
CA PHE A 429 -1.42 -5.54 -12.87
C PHE A 429 0.09 -5.30 -12.80
N GLY A 430 0.57 -4.58 -11.78
CA GLY A 430 2.01 -4.42 -11.53
C GLY A 430 2.70 -5.76 -11.33
N THR A 431 2.06 -6.69 -10.63
CA THR A 431 2.56 -8.05 -10.40
C THR A 431 2.57 -8.90 -11.67
N ALA A 432 1.58 -8.73 -12.56
CA ALA A 432 1.62 -9.36 -13.88
C ALA A 432 2.77 -8.80 -14.73
N MET A 433 3.04 -7.49 -14.70
CA MET A 433 4.21 -6.88 -15.33
C MET A 433 5.52 -7.40 -14.74
N LEU A 434 5.62 -7.51 -13.39
CA LEU A 434 6.76 -8.13 -12.71
C LEU A 434 6.99 -9.56 -13.20
N THR A 435 5.91 -10.33 -13.30
CA THR A 435 5.98 -11.71 -13.80
C THR A 435 6.55 -11.76 -15.22
N ALA A 436 6.08 -10.87 -16.10
CA ALA A 436 6.54 -10.79 -17.48
C ALA A 436 8.03 -10.40 -17.58
N VAL A 437 8.51 -9.50 -16.71
CA VAL A 437 9.94 -9.17 -16.58
C VAL A 437 10.73 -10.40 -16.11
N GLY A 438 10.25 -11.08 -15.05
CA GLY A 438 10.94 -12.22 -14.44
C GLY A 438 11.12 -13.42 -15.37
N ILE A 439 10.22 -13.63 -16.35
CA ILE A 439 10.38 -14.69 -17.36
C ILE A 439 10.96 -14.18 -18.70
N GLY A 440 11.45 -12.94 -18.74
CA GLY A 440 12.16 -12.37 -19.89
C GLY A 440 11.26 -11.98 -21.08
N TRP A 441 9.97 -11.68 -20.85
CA TRP A 441 9.12 -11.10 -21.92
C TRP A 441 9.45 -9.63 -22.14
N PHE A 442 9.88 -8.93 -21.09
CA PHE A 442 10.43 -7.58 -21.17
C PHE A 442 11.87 -7.57 -20.65
N ASP A 443 12.75 -6.84 -21.33
CA ASP A 443 14.19 -6.78 -21.02
C ASP A 443 14.49 -5.98 -19.74
N SER A 444 13.54 -5.14 -19.29
CA SER A 444 13.68 -4.30 -18.10
C SER A 444 12.33 -3.88 -17.54
N PHE A 445 12.33 -3.38 -16.31
CA PHE A 445 11.15 -2.76 -15.69
C PHE A 445 10.69 -1.51 -16.46
N ALA A 446 11.64 -0.72 -17.01
CA ALA A 446 11.32 0.44 -17.85
C ALA A 446 10.59 0.03 -19.11
N HIS A 447 11.10 -0.98 -19.86
CA HIS A 447 10.45 -1.52 -21.05
C HIS A 447 9.03 -2.05 -20.77
N ALA A 448 8.84 -2.75 -19.64
CA ALA A 448 7.51 -3.19 -19.22
C ALA A 448 6.57 -2.02 -18.93
N ALA A 449 7.06 -0.99 -18.22
CA ALA A 449 6.27 0.21 -17.92
C ALA A 449 5.88 0.98 -19.19
N GLU A 450 6.80 1.19 -20.12
CA GLU A 450 6.55 1.86 -21.40
C GLU A 450 5.54 1.10 -22.26
N THR A 451 5.60 -0.23 -22.26
CA THR A 451 4.72 -1.07 -23.09
C THR A 451 3.32 -1.22 -22.49
N CYS A 452 3.21 -1.37 -21.18
CA CYS A 452 1.97 -1.78 -20.54
C CYS A 452 1.15 -0.61 -19.97
N VAL A 453 1.82 0.49 -19.54
CA VAL A 453 1.14 1.56 -18.79
C VAL A 453 0.57 2.61 -19.74
N GLU A 454 -0.73 2.78 -19.72
CA GLU A 454 -1.46 3.76 -20.53
C GLU A 454 -1.99 4.90 -19.64
N ILE A 455 -1.85 6.15 -20.14
CA ILE A 455 -2.42 7.33 -19.49
C ILE A 455 -3.89 7.46 -19.88
N ASP A 456 -4.74 7.66 -18.89
CA ASP A 456 -6.18 7.91 -19.07
C ASP A 456 -6.45 9.40 -19.27
N SER A 457 -5.92 10.23 -18.37
CA SER A 457 -6.18 11.67 -18.34
C SER A 457 -5.08 12.42 -17.59
N VAL A 458 -5.03 13.75 -17.81
CA VAL A 458 -4.05 14.65 -17.18
C VAL A 458 -4.81 15.82 -16.55
N SER A 459 -4.51 16.12 -15.27
CA SER A 459 -4.97 17.33 -14.57
C SER A 459 -3.79 18.27 -14.40
N ARG A 460 -3.89 19.49 -14.96
CA ARG A 460 -2.86 20.53 -14.85
C ARG A 460 -3.31 21.57 -13.83
N PRO A 461 -2.41 22.05 -12.97
CA PRO A 461 -2.73 23.12 -12.04
C PRO A 461 -3.05 24.41 -12.81
N ASP A 462 -4.12 25.10 -12.41
CA ASP A 462 -4.39 26.46 -12.84
C ASP A 462 -3.53 27.42 -12.00
N PRO A 463 -2.65 28.24 -12.60
CA PRO A 463 -1.70 29.07 -11.84
C PRO A 463 -2.36 30.06 -10.87
N ALA A 464 -3.49 30.65 -11.24
CA ALA A 464 -4.18 31.62 -10.38
C ALA A 464 -4.86 30.91 -9.19
N THR A 465 -5.46 29.74 -9.44
CA THR A 465 -6.06 28.91 -8.41
C THR A 465 -4.99 28.33 -7.46
N HIS A 466 -3.83 27.93 -8.00
CA HIS A 466 -2.70 27.49 -7.19
C HIS A 466 -2.22 28.59 -6.24
N GLU A 467 -2.02 29.83 -6.73
CA GLU A 467 -1.61 30.96 -5.90
C GLU A 467 -2.65 31.28 -4.79
N LEU A 468 -3.93 31.12 -5.08
CA LEU A 468 -5.00 31.25 -4.08
C LEU A 468 -4.86 30.16 -3.00
N TYR A 469 -4.65 28.90 -3.40
CA TYR A 469 -4.51 27.81 -2.46
C TYR A 469 -3.22 27.90 -1.62
N GLU A 470 -2.14 28.50 -2.12
CA GLU A 470 -0.96 28.80 -1.31
C GLU A 470 -1.30 29.72 -0.13
N LYS A 471 -2.10 30.77 -0.38
CA LYS A 471 -2.57 31.69 0.66
C LYS A 471 -3.52 31.01 1.65
N LEU A 472 -4.40 30.14 1.15
CA LEU A 472 -5.34 29.37 1.99
C LEU A 472 -4.62 28.30 2.82
N PHE A 473 -3.54 27.72 2.30
CA PHE A 473 -2.72 26.76 3.05
C PHE A 473 -2.08 27.39 4.29
N LEU A 474 -1.64 28.64 4.22
CA LEU A 474 -1.15 29.36 5.41
C LEU A 474 -2.22 29.49 6.49
N LYS A 475 -3.49 29.74 6.09
CA LYS A 475 -4.61 29.76 7.03
C LYS A 475 -4.92 28.37 7.58
N TYR A 476 -4.87 27.34 6.72
CA TYR A 476 -5.03 25.96 7.13
C TYR A 476 -4.05 25.57 8.22
N LYS A 477 -2.77 25.93 8.07
CA LYS A 477 -1.71 25.72 9.07
C LYS A 477 -1.99 26.50 10.36
N ALA A 478 -2.39 27.77 10.26
CA ALA A 478 -2.69 28.60 11.44
C ALA A 478 -3.88 28.03 12.25
N VAL A 479 -4.90 27.50 11.58
CA VAL A 479 -6.02 26.83 12.26
C VAL A 479 -5.57 25.53 12.92
N HIS A 480 -4.73 24.72 12.24
CA HIS A 480 -4.12 23.55 12.84
C HIS A 480 -3.38 23.92 14.13
N ASP A 481 -2.48 24.90 14.09
CA ASP A 481 -1.66 25.32 15.23
C ASP A 481 -2.51 25.83 16.41
N ALA A 482 -3.66 26.47 16.12
CA ALA A 482 -4.57 26.93 17.15
C ALA A 482 -5.39 25.79 17.79
N LEU A 483 -5.79 24.77 17.03
CA LEU A 483 -6.64 23.69 17.51
C LEU A 483 -5.86 22.51 18.12
N ALA A 484 -4.68 22.22 17.63
CA ALA A 484 -3.90 21.05 18.08
C ALA A 484 -3.67 21.03 19.61
N PRO A 485 -3.31 22.13 20.28
CA PRO A 485 -3.18 22.14 21.75
C PRO A 485 -4.50 21.81 22.48
N ILE A 486 -5.65 22.17 21.92
CA ILE A 486 -6.96 21.93 22.53
C ILE A 486 -7.29 20.44 22.52
N TYR A 487 -6.86 19.70 21.51
CA TYR A 487 -7.11 18.26 21.38
C TYR A 487 -6.18 17.41 22.28
N ARG A 488 -5.01 17.92 22.61
CA ARG A 488 -4.04 17.23 23.46
C ARG A 488 -4.36 17.33 24.97
N GLY A 489 -5.38 18.06 25.36
CA GLY A 489 -5.95 18.17 26.73
C GLY A 489 -5.11 19.00 27.65
#